data_2b248f6feac866dcc48fda803486e85d
#
_entry.id   2b248f6feac866dcc48fda803486e85d
#
_cell.length_a   1.000
_cell.length_b   1.000
_cell.length_c   1.000
_cell.angle_alpha   90.00
_cell.angle_beta   90.00
_cell.angle_gamma   90.00
#
_symmetry.space_group_name_H-M   'P 1'
#
loop_
_entity.id
_entity.type
_entity.pdbx_description
1 polymer ?
#
loop_
_entity_poly.entity_id
_entity_poly.type
_entity_poly.pdbx_seq_one_letter_code
_entity_poly.pdbx_strand_id
1 'polypeptide(L)'
;MNNGMDNVNTTSAHASTLMEEILYEVKRIVVGQDQFLERVMVAILAQGHLLVEGVPGLAKTLTVKTLAQTLRGTFKRIQFTPDLVPADLVGTRIFNPRTGEFSTSLGPVFAHLLLADEINRAPAKVQSALLEVMQERQVTIAGETHKVPEPFLVMATQNPIETEGTYPLPEAQVDRFMMKVLVDYPSEEEEFVIAQRVTGPITAVSAVATMTQLAELQQECRKVYVDPSLIQYAVKLVSATRRPDRYGLADQAKYFTYGASPRATIGLIEGARALAFMRGRGYALPEDMTVLVGDVLRHRLVLSYEALAEGLSADQMIQRVMKKVPVPDKPLATSAS
;
A
#
# COMPACT_ATOMS: atom_id res chain seq x y z
N MET A 1 -8.50 -27.10 -31.06
CA MET A 1 -7.56 -26.49 -30.07
C MET A 1 -7.79 -24.98 -29.90
N ASN A 2 -9.06 -24.49 -29.95
CA ASN A 2 -9.36 -23.03 -29.86
C ASN A 2 -10.06 -22.61 -28.56
N ASN A 3 -10.36 -23.54 -27.64
CA ASN A 3 -11.13 -23.18 -26.40
C ASN A 3 -10.31 -22.52 -25.29
N GLY A 4 -9.00 -22.44 -25.40
CA GLY A 4 -8.16 -21.86 -24.35
C GLY A 4 -7.96 -20.34 -24.48
N MET A 5 -7.91 -19.81 -25.68
CA MET A 5 -7.69 -18.37 -25.92
C MET A 5 -8.94 -17.51 -25.70
N ASP A 6 -10.12 -18.06 -26.02
CA ASP A 6 -11.39 -17.34 -25.82
C ASP A 6 -11.75 -17.20 -24.33
N ASN A 7 -11.41 -18.18 -23.50
CA ASN A 7 -11.63 -18.12 -22.06
C ASN A 7 -10.70 -17.10 -21.36
N VAL A 8 -9.46 -16.94 -21.79
CA VAL A 8 -8.51 -15.98 -21.21
C VAL A 8 -8.93 -14.54 -21.51
N ASN A 9 -9.39 -14.27 -22.72
CA ASN A 9 -9.86 -12.94 -23.12
C ASN A 9 -11.15 -12.54 -22.40
N THR A 10 -12.08 -13.44 -22.20
CA THR A 10 -13.35 -13.16 -21.50
C THR A 10 -13.13 -12.92 -20.01
N THR A 11 -12.24 -13.66 -19.36
CA THR A 11 -11.91 -13.49 -17.93
C THR A 11 -11.18 -12.16 -17.68
N SER A 12 -10.24 -11.80 -18.56
CA SER A 12 -9.52 -10.52 -18.46
C SER A 12 -10.43 -9.32 -18.68
N ALA A 13 -11.37 -9.40 -19.63
CA ALA A 13 -12.35 -8.33 -19.88
C ALA A 13 -13.30 -8.16 -18.69
N HIS A 14 -13.78 -9.26 -18.10
CA HIS A 14 -14.64 -9.20 -16.91
C HIS A 14 -13.91 -8.62 -15.69
N ALA A 15 -12.64 -8.99 -15.48
CA ALA A 15 -11.81 -8.45 -14.42
C ALA A 15 -11.58 -6.93 -14.56
N SER A 16 -11.33 -6.45 -15.79
CA SER A 16 -11.20 -5.02 -16.08
C SER A 16 -12.49 -4.26 -15.78
N THR A 17 -13.63 -4.77 -16.21
CA THR A 17 -14.95 -4.16 -15.95
C THR A 17 -15.23 -4.06 -14.46
N LEU A 18 -15.00 -5.13 -13.70
CA LEU A 18 -15.20 -5.13 -12.25
C LEU A 18 -14.28 -4.12 -11.53
N MET A 19 -13.04 -3.97 -11.99
CA MET A 19 -12.12 -2.95 -11.47
C MET A 19 -12.63 -1.54 -11.72
N GLU A 20 -13.14 -1.27 -12.92
CA GLU A 20 -13.72 0.03 -13.28
C GLU A 20 -14.95 0.35 -12.42
N GLU A 21 -15.83 -0.64 -12.19
CA GLU A 21 -17.01 -0.50 -11.33
C GLU A 21 -16.61 -0.18 -9.89
N ILE A 22 -15.60 -0.87 -9.33
CA ILE A 22 -15.09 -0.60 -7.98
C ILE A 22 -14.55 0.84 -7.90
N LEU A 23 -13.70 1.23 -8.84
CA LEU A 23 -13.12 2.58 -8.87
C LEU A 23 -14.17 3.66 -9.04
N TYR A 24 -15.13 3.44 -9.94
CA TYR A 24 -16.24 4.35 -10.18
C TYR A 24 -17.06 4.57 -8.90
N GLU A 25 -17.44 3.48 -8.21
CA GLU A 25 -18.25 3.58 -6.99
C GLU A 25 -17.51 4.32 -5.86
N VAL A 26 -16.22 4.07 -5.69
CA VAL A 26 -15.42 4.80 -4.70
C VAL A 26 -15.30 6.28 -5.06
N LYS A 27 -15.08 6.63 -6.33
CA LYS A 27 -14.99 8.02 -6.82
C LYS A 27 -16.30 8.79 -6.73
N ARG A 28 -17.43 8.10 -6.72
CA ARG A 28 -18.73 8.73 -6.43
C ARG A 28 -18.78 9.36 -5.04
N ILE A 29 -18.06 8.82 -4.09
CA ILE A 29 -18.05 9.22 -2.67
C ILE A 29 -16.81 10.08 -2.36
N VAL A 30 -15.63 9.60 -2.78
CA VAL A 30 -14.35 10.26 -2.55
C VAL A 30 -14.07 11.19 -3.72
N VAL A 31 -13.93 12.48 -3.42
CA VAL A 31 -13.61 13.51 -4.42
C VAL A 31 -12.12 13.77 -4.40
N GLY A 32 -11.54 13.90 -5.58
CA GLY A 32 -10.10 14.06 -5.71
C GLY A 32 -9.32 12.84 -5.24
N GLN A 33 -8.05 13.03 -4.91
CA GLN A 33 -7.20 11.96 -4.39
C GLN A 33 -7.08 10.74 -5.32
N ASP A 34 -7.23 10.94 -6.64
CA ASP A 34 -7.19 9.85 -7.63
C ASP A 34 -5.91 9.03 -7.54
N GLN A 35 -4.78 9.70 -7.36
CA GLN A 35 -3.49 9.04 -7.20
C GLN A 35 -3.45 8.19 -5.92
N PHE A 36 -3.97 8.71 -4.81
CA PHE A 36 -4.05 7.96 -3.55
C PHE A 36 -4.92 6.72 -3.70
N LEU A 37 -6.10 6.85 -4.30
CA LEU A 37 -7.00 5.72 -4.57
C LEU A 37 -6.32 4.67 -5.48
N GLU A 38 -5.62 5.11 -6.52
CA GLU A 38 -4.85 4.20 -7.39
C GLU A 38 -3.81 3.42 -6.57
N ARG A 39 -3.06 4.08 -5.67
CA ARG A 39 -2.07 3.42 -4.80
C ARG A 39 -2.70 2.43 -3.81
N VAL A 40 -3.87 2.76 -3.27
CA VAL A 40 -4.63 1.83 -2.41
C VAL A 40 -5.03 0.58 -3.19
N MET A 41 -5.52 0.73 -4.42
CA MET A 41 -5.89 -0.40 -5.27
C MET A 41 -4.68 -1.23 -5.69
N VAL A 42 -3.57 -0.58 -6.04
CA VAL A 42 -2.29 -1.28 -6.31
C VAL A 42 -1.85 -2.11 -5.12
N ALA A 43 -1.90 -1.55 -3.91
CA ALA A 43 -1.51 -2.28 -2.71
C ALA A 43 -2.42 -3.48 -2.43
N ILE A 44 -3.74 -3.32 -2.62
CA ILE A 44 -4.70 -4.42 -2.44
C ILE A 44 -4.42 -5.54 -3.44
N LEU A 45 -4.27 -5.22 -4.72
CA LEU A 45 -4.03 -6.21 -5.78
C LEU A 45 -2.68 -6.91 -5.61
N ALA A 46 -1.65 -6.18 -5.22
CA ALA A 46 -0.32 -6.71 -4.91
C ALA A 46 -0.22 -7.38 -3.53
N GLN A 47 -1.31 -7.43 -2.75
CA GLN A 47 -1.34 -7.95 -1.38
C GLN A 47 -0.32 -7.28 -0.43
N GLY A 48 0.00 -6.02 -0.71
CA GLY A 48 0.89 -5.19 0.10
C GLY A 48 0.13 -4.38 1.15
N HIS A 49 0.87 -3.62 1.95
CA HIS A 49 0.35 -2.69 2.93
C HIS A 49 0.85 -1.28 2.65
N LEU A 50 0.11 -0.27 3.08
CA LEU A 50 0.42 1.14 2.84
C LEU A 50 0.79 1.89 4.11
N LEU A 51 1.82 2.72 4.00
CA LEU A 51 2.06 3.81 4.91
C LEU A 51 1.63 5.11 4.21
N VAL A 52 0.80 5.89 4.86
CA VAL A 52 0.26 7.13 4.28
C VAL A 52 0.70 8.30 5.15
N GLU A 53 1.41 9.23 4.55
CA GLU A 53 1.80 10.47 5.21
C GLU A 53 0.99 11.63 4.64
N GLY A 54 0.44 12.43 5.50
CA GLY A 54 -0.34 13.61 5.12
C GLY A 54 -1.11 14.16 6.30
N VAL A 55 -1.47 15.44 6.21
CA VAL A 55 -2.20 16.15 7.25
C VAL A 55 -3.56 15.49 7.55
N PRO A 56 -4.14 15.71 8.73
CA PRO A 56 -5.48 15.25 9.04
C PRO A 56 -6.53 15.88 8.11
N GLY A 57 -7.69 15.21 7.97
CA GLY A 57 -8.81 15.74 7.17
C GLY A 57 -8.81 15.40 5.68
N LEU A 58 -7.80 14.71 5.16
CA LEU A 58 -7.65 14.40 3.72
C LEU A 58 -8.39 13.11 3.27
N ALA A 59 -9.57 12.87 3.79
CA ALA A 59 -10.45 11.75 3.39
C ALA A 59 -9.85 10.33 3.46
N LYS A 60 -8.67 10.12 4.12
CA LYS A 60 -8.01 8.81 4.25
C LYS A 60 -8.95 7.74 4.81
N THR A 61 -9.63 8.06 5.91
CA THR A 61 -10.61 7.16 6.53
C THR A 61 -11.81 6.91 5.63
N LEU A 62 -12.31 7.95 4.96
CA LEU A 62 -13.44 7.85 4.04
C LEU A 62 -13.11 6.90 2.88
N THR A 63 -11.92 7.03 2.28
CA THR A 63 -11.48 6.19 1.16
C THR A 63 -11.49 4.71 1.54
N VAL A 64 -10.83 4.33 2.64
CA VAL A 64 -10.75 2.90 3.04
C VAL A 64 -12.10 2.35 3.48
N LYS A 65 -12.90 3.15 4.20
CA LYS A 65 -14.24 2.76 4.61
C LYS A 65 -15.17 2.55 3.40
N THR A 66 -15.15 3.48 2.44
CA THR A 66 -15.93 3.36 1.21
C THR A 66 -15.51 2.13 0.41
N LEU A 67 -14.20 1.92 0.25
CA LEU A 67 -13.69 0.75 -0.44
C LEU A 67 -14.12 -0.57 0.23
N ALA A 68 -14.06 -0.64 1.56
CA ALA A 68 -14.55 -1.81 2.30
C ALA A 68 -16.04 -2.08 2.06
N GLN A 69 -16.86 -1.03 2.02
CA GLN A 69 -18.29 -1.13 1.73
C GLN A 69 -18.55 -1.58 0.29
N THR A 70 -17.83 -1.00 -0.69
CA THR A 70 -17.90 -1.37 -2.10
C THR A 70 -17.55 -2.84 -2.32
N LEU A 71 -16.64 -3.40 -1.52
CA LEU A 71 -16.15 -4.78 -1.60
C LEU A 71 -16.87 -5.75 -0.63
N ARG A 72 -17.92 -5.33 0.07
CA ARG A 72 -18.56 -6.11 1.16
C ARG A 72 -17.56 -6.65 2.20
N GLY A 73 -16.47 -5.92 2.42
CA GLY A 73 -15.45 -6.28 3.38
C GLY A 73 -15.68 -5.69 4.76
N THR A 74 -15.07 -6.30 5.76
CA THR A 74 -15.05 -5.71 7.11
C THR A 74 -13.99 -4.63 7.20
N PHE A 75 -14.37 -3.50 7.80
CA PHE A 75 -13.48 -2.36 8.06
C PHE A 75 -13.36 -2.13 9.56
N LYS A 76 -12.14 -1.92 10.03
CA LYS A 76 -11.85 -1.44 11.38
C LYS A 76 -10.89 -0.26 11.33
N ARG A 77 -11.08 0.69 12.26
CA ARG A 77 -10.16 1.79 12.50
C ARG A 77 -9.64 1.72 13.91
N ILE A 78 -8.35 1.90 14.08
CA ILE A 78 -7.69 2.02 15.37
C ILE A 78 -6.95 3.35 15.38
N GLN A 79 -7.25 4.20 16.37
CA GLN A 79 -6.46 5.39 16.64
C GLN A 79 -5.31 4.98 17.56
N PHE A 80 -4.08 5.17 17.12
CA PHE A 80 -2.91 4.87 17.91
C PHE A 80 -2.67 5.97 18.95
N THR A 81 -2.47 5.57 20.21
CA THR A 81 -2.26 6.46 21.37
C THR A 81 -1.15 5.90 22.26
N PRO A 82 -0.52 6.73 23.10
CA PRO A 82 0.58 6.29 23.97
C PRO A 82 0.20 5.20 24.99
N ASP A 83 -1.07 5.09 25.34
CA ASP A 83 -1.61 4.13 26.32
C ASP A 83 -2.03 2.78 25.73
N LEU A 84 -2.04 2.65 24.38
CA LEU A 84 -2.36 1.39 23.73
C LEU A 84 -1.40 0.27 24.13
N VAL A 85 -1.96 -0.93 24.27
CA VAL A 85 -1.20 -2.17 24.46
C VAL A 85 -1.45 -3.15 23.29
N PRO A 86 -0.54 -4.11 23.03
CA PRO A 86 -0.71 -5.08 21.93
C PRO A 86 -2.05 -5.84 21.98
N ALA A 87 -2.58 -6.13 23.16
CA ALA A 87 -3.86 -6.81 23.33
C ALA A 87 -5.05 -6.03 22.74
N ASP A 88 -4.98 -4.69 22.69
CA ASP A 88 -6.01 -3.84 22.09
C ASP A 88 -6.07 -4.03 20.57
N LEU A 89 -4.97 -4.43 19.94
CA LEU A 89 -4.90 -4.73 18.52
C LEU A 89 -5.31 -6.17 18.22
N VAL A 90 -4.72 -7.12 18.91
CA VAL A 90 -4.82 -8.54 18.56
C VAL A 90 -5.97 -9.23 19.28
N GLY A 91 -6.42 -8.69 20.41
CA GLY A 91 -7.44 -9.30 21.24
C GLY A 91 -6.85 -10.01 22.45
N THR A 92 -7.75 -10.56 23.26
CA THR A 92 -7.38 -11.17 24.54
C THR A 92 -8.33 -12.30 24.92
N ARG A 93 -7.94 -13.11 25.88
CA ARG A 93 -8.81 -14.13 26.46
C ARG A 93 -9.54 -13.54 27.67
N ILE A 94 -10.86 -13.67 27.68
CA ILE A 94 -11.74 -13.12 28.70
C ILE A 94 -12.33 -14.26 29.51
N PHE A 95 -12.24 -14.17 30.84
CA PHE A 95 -12.91 -15.11 31.75
C PHE A 95 -14.34 -14.62 32.00
N ASN A 96 -15.32 -15.51 31.79
CA ASN A 96 -16.71 -15.25 32.15
C ASN A 96 -17.00 -15.84 33.57
N PRO A 97 -17.19 -15.02 34.59
CA PRO A 97 -17.39 -15.51 35.96
C PRO A 97 -18.76 -16.19 36.16
N ARG A 98 -19.73 -16.01 35.21
CA ARG A 98 -21.05 -16.67 35.30
C ARG A 98 -21.02 -18.10 34.77
N THR A 99 -20.25 -18.35 33.70
CA THR A 99 -20.16 -19.70 33.11
C THR A 99 -18.92 -20.46 33.57
N GLY A 100 -17.94 -19.81 34.20
CA GLY A 100 -16.64 -20.38 34.55
C GLY A 100 -15.73 -20.65 33.35
N GLU A 101 -16.08 -20.15 32.17
CA GLU A 101 -15.41 -20.43 30.91
C GLU A 101 -14.57 -19.25 30.44
N PHE A 102 -13.53 -19.55 29.67
CA PHE A 102 -12.75 -18.56 28.95
C PHE A 102 -13.24 -18.46 27.50
N SER A 103 -13.42 -17.24 26.99
CA SER A 103 -13.69 -16.97 25.59
C SER A 103 -12.61 -16.05 25.01
N THR A 104 -12.27 -16.26 23.73
CA THR A 104 -11.33 -15.39 23.02
C THR A 104 -12.11 -14.22 22.42
N SER A 105 -11.73 -12.99 22.79
CA SER A 105 -12.20 -11.77 22.16
C SER A 105 -11.18 -11.33 21.12
N LEU A 106 -11.54 -11.46 19.85
CA LEU A 106 -10.68 -11.06 18.72
C LEU A 106 -10.59 -9.54 18.62
N GLY A 107 -9.39 -9.03 18.43
CA GLY A 107 -9.12 -7.60 18.29
C GLY A 107 -9.43 -7.07 16.89
N PRO A 108 -9.27 -5.75 16.68
CA PRO A 108 -9.59 -5.07 15.42
C PRO A 108 -8.71 -5.48 14.24
N VAL A 109 -7.57 -6.14 14.44
CA VAL A 109 -6.76 -6.69 13.34
C VAL A 109 -7.49 -7.78 12.55
N PHE A 110 -8.55 -8.36 13.10
CA PHE A 110 -9.39 -9.34 12.40
C PHE A 110 -10.44 -8.66 11.53
N ALA A 111 -9.96 -7.87 10.56
CA ALA A 111 -10.74 -7.21 9.53
C ALA A 111 -10.06 -7.33 8.19
N HIS A 112 -10.80 -7.20 7.07
CA HIS A 112 -10.22 -7.20 5.72
C HIS A 112 -9.42 -5.91 5.44
N LEU A 113 -9.96 -4.77 5.86
CA LEU A 113 -9.31 -3.48 5.73
C LEU A 113 -9.17 -2.84 7.11
N LEU A 114 -7.93 -2.63 7.52
CA LEU A 114 -7.58 -2.01 8.79
C LEU A 114 -6.92 -0.65 8.54
N LEU A 115 -7.49 0.40 9.14
CA LEU A 115 -6.86 1.71 9.23
C LEU A 115 -6.20 1.84 10.61
N ALA A 116 -4.86 1.86 10.63
CA ALA A 116 -4.04 2.15 11.79
C ALA A 116 -3.67 3.65 11.77
N ASP A 117 -4.48 4.45 12.43
CA ASP A 117 -4.37 5.91 12.38
C ASP A 117 -3.33 6.43 13.37
N GLU A 118 -2.40 7.27 12.90
CA GLU A 118 -1.29 7.86 13.66
C GLU A 118 -0.39 6.80 14.33
N ILE A 119 0.08 5.82 13.55
CA ILE A 119 0.87 4.68 14.05
C ILE A 119 2.09 5.09 14.88
N ASN A 120 2.66 6.26 14.61
CA ASN A 120 3.80 6.81 15.32
C ASN A 120 3.47 7.35 16.75
N ARG A 121 2.20 7.38 17.16
CA ARG A 121 1.81 7.78 18.52
C ARG A 121 1.84 6.64 19.54
N ALA A 122 1.84 5.40 19.10
CA ALA A 122 1.87 4.27 20.03
C ALA A 122 3.31 3.79 20.30
N PRO A 123 3.52 3.17 21.48
CA PRO A 123 4.82 2.59 21.83
C PRO A 123 5.29 1.52 20.85
N ALA A 124 6.60 1.33 20.75
CA ALA A 124 7.22 0.39 19.79
C ALA A 124 6.67 -1.05 19.89
N LYS A 125 6.23 -1.49 21.07
CA LYS A 125 5.62 -2.81 21.25
C LYS A 125 4.32 -2.97 20.49
N VAL A 126 3.48 -1.94 20.45
CA VAL A 126 2.21 -1.93 19.73
C VAL A 126 2.45 -1.87 18.23
N GLN A 127 3.37 -1.01 17.80
CA GLN A 127 3.81 -0.94 16.40
C GLN A 127 4.32 -2.30 15.91
N SER A 128 5.19 -2.95 16.70
CA SER A 128 5.74 -4.28 16.38
C SER A 128 4.66 -5.35 16.25
N ALA A 129 3.65 -5.34 17.13
CA ALA A 129 2.54 -6.29 17.06
C ALA A 129 1.74 -6.13 15.76
N LEU A 130 1.43 -4.89 15.34
CA LEU A 130 0.76 -4.67 14.05
C LEU A 130 1.61 -5.17 12.88
N LEU A 131 2.91 -4.87 12.88
CA LEU A 131 3.82 -5.25 11.80
C LEU A 131 4.05 -6.76 11.73
N GLU A 132 3.94 -7.46 12.85
CA GLU A 132 3.95 -8.93 12.89
C GLU A 132 2.69 -9.49 12.23
N VAL A 133 1.51 -8.99 12.57
CA VAL A 133 0.23 -9.39 11.94
C VAL A 133 0.26 -9.14 10.43
N MET A 134 0.82 -8.01 9.99
CA MET A 134 0.97 -7.70 8.57
C MET A 134 1.82 -8.74 7.82
N GLN A 135 2.86 -9.25 8.47
CA GLN A 135 3.78 -10.20 7.85
C GLN A 135 3.27 -11.64 7.93
N GLU A 136 2.82 -12.06 9.12
CA GLU A 136 2.48 -13.45 9.41
C GLU A 136 1.03 -13.82 9.01
N ARG A 137 0.16 -12.82 8.81
CA ARG A 137 -1.27 -13.00 8.50
C ARG A 137 -2.02 -13.82 9.54
N GLN A 138 -1.48 -13.90 10.74
CA GLN A 138 -2.05 -14.62 11.87
C GLN A 138 -1.59 -14.04 13.19
N VAL A 139 -2.31 -14.37 14.26
CA VAL A 139 -2.04 -13.94 15.63
C VAL A 139 -2.19 -15.13 16.57
N THR A 140 -1.31 -15.25 17.55
CA THR A 140 -1.44 -16.26 18.62
C THR A 140 -1.95 -15.59 19.90
N ILE A 141 -3.13 -16.00 20.37
CA ILE A 141 -3.79 -15.50 21.59
C ILE A 141 -3.90 -16.67 22.58
N ALA A 142 -3.24 -16.56 23.73
CA ALA A 142 -3.25 -17.58 24.78
C ALA A 142 -2.95 -19.01 24.27
N GLY A 143 -2.04 -19.15 23.29
CA GLY A 143 -1.61 -20.42 22.72
C GLY A 143 -2.44 -20.90 21.51
N GLU A 144 -3.52 -20.22 21.15
CA GLU A 144 -4.33 -20.53 19.98
C GLU A 144 -4.01 -19.55 18.83
N THR A 145 -3.73 -20.10 17.63
CA THR A 145 -3.41 -19.28 16.45
C THR A 145 -4.66 -19.02 15.63
N HIS A 146 -4.92 -17.75 15.39
CA HIS A 146 -6.05 -17.23 14.62
C HIS A 146 -5.54 -16.53 13.36
N LYS A 147 -6.01 -16.94 12.18
CA LYS A 147 -5.70 -16.27 10.90
C LYS A 147 -6.52 -15.00 10.74
N VAL A 148 -5.92 -13.94 10.20
CA VAL A 148 -6.68 -12.75 9.80
C VAL A 148 -7.51 -13.05 8.54
N PRO A 149 -8.64 -12.36 8.34
CA PRO A 149 -9.42 -12.49 7.10
C PRO A 149 -8.59 -12.13 5.86
N GLU A 150 -8.82 -12.84 4.75
CA GLU A 150 -8.19 -12.55 3.46
C GLU A 150 -9.26 -12.19 2.42
N PRO A 151 -8.96 -11.24 1.51
CA PRO A 151 -7.80 -10.33 1.43
C PRO A 151 -7.64 -9.39 2.64
N PHE A 152 -6.41 -9.09 3.01
CA PHE A 152 -6.07 -8.26 4.16
C PHE A 152 -5.19 -7.06 3.77
N LEU A 153 -5.68 -5.86 4.02
CA LEU A 153 -4.91 -4.62 3.85
C LEU A 153 -4.81 -3.86 5.16
N VAL A 154 -3.60 -3.49 5.54
CA VAL A 154 -3.34 -2.46 6.55
C VAL A 154 -2.93 -1.18 5.85
N MET A 155 -3.64 -0.10 6.16
CA MET A 155 -3.24 1.26 5.86
C MET A 155 -2.87 1.95 7.17
N ALA A 156 -1.60 2.23 7.37
CA ALA A 156 -1.12 3.00 8.51
C ALA A 156 -0.95 4.47 8.12
N THR A 157 -1.32 5.40 9.00
CA THR A 157 -1.11 6.82 8.76
C THR A 157 -0.05 7.40 9.69
N GLN A 158 0.65 8.42 9.19
CA GLN A 158 1.55 9.27 9.96
C GLN A 158 1.18 10.73 9.71
N ASN A 159 1.19 11.52 10.77
CA ASN A 159 1.06 12.97 10.66
C ASN A 159 2.46 13.59 10.68
N PRO A 160 2.90 14.26 9.59
CA PRO A 160 4.24 14.84 9.54
C PRO A 160 4.41 16.10 10.40
N ILE A 161 3.32 16.74 10.80
CA ILE A 161 3.34 18.00 11.55
C ILE A 161 3.51 17.74 13.05
N GLU A 162 2.95 16.66 13.54
CA GLU A 162 3.00 16.30 14.96
C GLU A 162 4.27 15.50 15.27
N THR A 163 5.22 16.14 15.91
CA THR A 163 6.48 15.50 16.35
C THR A 163 6.50 15.23 17.85
N GLU A 164 5.73 16.00 18.62
CA GLU A 164 5.69 15.87 20.08
C GLU A 164 4.88 14.62 20.50
N GLY A 165 5.43 13.83 21.41
CA GLY A 165 4.79 12.59 21.87
C GLY A 165 4.74 11.46 20.84
N THR A 166 5.63 11.49 19.84
CA THR A 166 5.69 10.45 18.81
C THR A 166 6.87 9.49 19.01
N TYR A 167 6.67 8.25 18.57
CA TYR A 167 7.67 7.19 18.53
C TYR A 167 7.95 6.85 17.05
N PRO A 168 9.08 7.28 16.48
CA PRO A 168 9.39 7.00 15.09
C PRO A 168 9.48 5.49 14.85
N LEU A 169 8.93 5.04 13.73
CA LEU A 169 9.10 3.65 13.33
C LEU A 169 10.56 3.41 12.91
N PRO A 170 11.22 2.37 13.41
CA PRO A 170 12.52 1.96 12.91
C PRO A 170 12.49 1.64 11.42
N GLU A 171 13.58 1.91 10.69
CA GLU A 171 13.67 1.71 9.23
C GLU A 171 13.34 0.28 8.81
N ALA A 172 13.79 -0.73 9.58
CA ALA A 172 13.49 -2.14 9.33
C ALA A 172 11.99 -2.47 9.46
N GLN A 173 11.24 -1.67 10.20
CA GLN A 173 9.80 -1.80 10.35
C GLN A 173 9.06 -1.09 9.23
N VAL A 174 9.48 0.12 8.88
CA VAL A 174 8.90 0.87 7.75
C VAL A 174 9.07 0.15 6.43
N ASP A 175 10.17 -0.59 6.23
CA ASP A 175 10.44 -1.41 5.03
C ASP A 175 9.39 -2.52 4.78
N ARG A 176 8.56 -2.87 5.77
CA ARG A 176 7.46 -3.85 5.62
C ARG A 176 6.26 -3.29 4.85
N PHE A 177 6.08 -1.99 4.81
CA PHE A 177 5.08 -1.36 3.95
C PHE A 177 5.53 -1.41 2.50
N MET A 178 4.62 -1.78 1.60
CA MET A 178 4.91 -1.85 0.17
C MET A 178 5.24 -0.47 -0.39
N MET A 179 4.43 0.52 -0.04
CA MET A 179 4.55 1.91 -0.49
C MET A 179 4.33 2.88 0.67
N LYS A 180 5.03 4.01 0.61
CA LYS A 180 4.73 5.21 1.41
C LYS A 180 4.16 6.27 0.48
N VAL A 181 2.88 6.56 0.65
CA VAL A 181 2.14 7.51 -0.19
C VAL A 181 2.03 8.85 0.54
N LEU A 182 2.41 9.91 -0.15
CA LEU A 182 2.19 11.27 0.32
C LEU A 182 0.84 11.75 -0.17
N VAL A 183 0.02 12.26 0.75
CA VAL A 183 -1.30 12.80 0.45
C VAL A 183 -1.29 14.29 0.76
N ASP A 184 -1.51 15.08 -0.26
CA ASP A 184 -1.57 16.55 -0.18
C ASP A 184 -3.02 17.05 -0.14
N TYR A 185 -3.18 18.35 0.08
CA TYR A 185 -4.48 19.02 0.06
C TYR A 185 -5.13 18.87 -1.32
N PRO A 186 -6.47 18.79 -1.38
CA PRO A 186 -7.20 18.85 -2.65
C PRO A 186 -7.01 20.23 -3.31
N SER A 187 -7.24 20.29 -4.62
CA SER A 187 -7.31 21.58 -5.31
C SER A 187 -8.54 22.38 -4.85
N GLU A 188 -8.58 23.68 -5.12
CA GLU A 188 -9.72 24.53 -4.78
C GLU A 188 -11.02 24.03 -5.43
N GLU A 189 -10.95 23.52 -6.66
CA GLU A 189 -12.07 22.94 -7.37
C GLU A 189 -12.56 21.64 -6.70
N GLU A 190 -11.63 20.79 -6.29
CA GLU A 190 -11.95 19.55 -5.56
C GLU A 190 -12.55 19.87 -4.18
N GLU A 191 -11.99 20.84 -3.46
CA GLU A 191 -12.47 21.28 -2.15
C GLU A 191 -13.90 21.85 -2.26
N PHE A 192 -14.19 22.61 -3.30
CA PHE A 192 -15.56 23.08 -3.58
C PHE A 192 -16.54 21.92 -3.76
N VAL A 193 -16.16 20.89 -4.54
CA VAL A 193 -17.01 19.69 -4.74
C VAL A 193 -17.17 18.92 -3.43
N ILE A 194 -16.11 18.80 -2.62
CA ILE A 194 -16.17 18.17 -1.30
C ILE A 194 -17.19 18.91 -0.41
N ALA A 195 -17.10 20.25 -0.34
CA ALA A 195 -18.01 21.05 0.46
C ALA A 195 -19.47 20.89 0.01
N GLN A 196 -19.75 20.90 -1.28
CA GLN A 196 -21.10 20.64 -1.83
C GLN A 196 -21.62 19.24 -1.45
N ARG A 197 -20.77 18.21 -1.50
CA ARG A 197 -21.19 16.83 -1.18
C ARG A 197 -21.47 16.64 0.31
N VAL A 198 -20.65 17.23 1.18
CA VAL A 198 -20.80 17.11 2.64
C VAL A 198 -22.06 17.84 3.13
N THR A 199 -22.42 18.96 2.49
CA THR A 199 -23.62 19.75 2.83
C THR A 199 -24.87 19.32 2.05
N GLY A 200 -24.74 18.43 1.09
CA GLY A 200 -25.80 17.90 0.25
C GLY A 200 -26.41 16.58 0.76
N PRO A 201 -27.27 15.94 -0.05
CA PRO A 201 -27.81 14.63 0.28
C PRO A 201 -26.72 13.57 0.42
N ILE A 202 -26.85 12.71 1.44
CA ILE A 202 -25.92 11.60 1.66
C ILE A 202 -26.02 10.60 0.50
N THR A 203 -24.92 10.40 -0.21
CA THR A 203 -24.84 9.38 -1.26
C THR A 203 -24.51 8.02 -0.62
N ALA A 204 -25.40 7.04 -0.78
CA ALA A 204 -25.17 5.69 -0.29
C ALA A 204 -24.09 4.98 -1.15
N VAL A 205 -23.24 4.18 -0.50
CA VAL A 205 -22.25 3.32 -1.15
C VAL A 205 -22.93 2.05 -1.61
N SER A 206 -22.75 1.68 -2.89
CA SER A 206 -23.23 0.43 -3.43
C SER A 206 -22.12 -0.64 -3.32
N ALA A 207 -22.48 -1.83 -2.89
CA ALA A 207 -21.58 -2.95 -2.90
C ALA A 207 -21.57 -3.57 -4.30
N VAL A 208 -20.46 -3.45 -5.02
CA VAL A 208 -20.30 -3.93 -6.41
C VAL A 208 -19.51 -5.21 -6.51
N ALA A 209 -18.69 -5.53 -5.50
CA ALA A 209 -17.89 -6.75 -5.46
C ALA A 209 -17.89 -7.38 -4.07
N THR A 210 -17.44 -8.62 -3.99
CA THR A 210 -17.22 -9.37 -2.75
C THR A 210 -15.72 -9.58 -2.50
N MET A 211 -15.35 -9.93 -1.26
CA MET A 211 -13.96 -10.28 -0.94
C MET A 211 -13.48 -11.52 -1.73
N THR A 212 -14.37 -12.46 -2.06
CA THR A 212 -14.03 -13.59 -2.92
C THR A 212 -13.66 -13.13 -4.33
N GLN A 213 -14.46 -12.26 -4.94
CA GLN A 213 -14.14 -11.68 -6.25
C GLN A 213 -12.84 -10.85 -6.22
N LEU A 214 -12.59 -10.11 -5.13
CA LEU A 214 -11.31 -9.43 -4.95
C LEU A 214 -10.13 -10.42 -4.90
N ALA A 215 -10.27 -11.55 -4.21
CA ALA A 215 -9.25 -12.60 -4.21
C ALA A 215 -9.01 -13.20 -5.61
N GLU A 216 -10.06 -13.35 -6.40
CA GLU A 216 -9.97 -13.76 -7.81
C GLU A 216 -9.21 -12.70 -8.64
N LEU A 217 -9.54 -11.41 -8.49
CA LEU A 217 -8.80 -10.30 -9.12
C LEU A 217 -7.31 -10.29 -8.75
N GLN A 218 -6.96 -10.59 -7.50
CA GLN A 218 -5.57 -10.74 -7.07
C GLN A 218 -4.86 -11.89 -7.78
N GLN A 219 -5.55 -13.02 -7.99
CA GLN A 219 -5.00 -14.16 -8.73
C GLN A 219 -4.79 -13.82 -10.21
N GLU A 220 -5.75 -13.16 -10.86
CA GLU A 220 -5.62 -12.70 -12.24
C GLU A 220 -4.49 -11.66 -12.40
N CYS A 221 -4.38 -10.72 -11.46
CA CYS A 221 -3.29 -9.75 -11.42
C CYS A 221 -1.91 -10.43 -11.41
N ARG A 222 -1.74 -11.54 -10.68
CA ARG A 222 -0.48 -12.29 -10.64
C ARG A 222 -0.09 -12.92 -11.97
N LYS A 223 -1.03 -13.12 -12.89
CA LYS A 223 -0.77 -13.67 -14.23
C LYS A 223 -0.23 -12.63 -15.21
N VAL A 224 -0.31 -11.34 -14.88
CA VAL A 224 0.25 -10.26 -15.72
C VAL A 224 1.75 -10.49 -15.90
N TYR A 225 2.17 -10.55 -17.15
CA TYR A 225 3.56 -10.82 -17.51
C TYR A 225 4.46 -9.62 -17.18
N VAL A 226 5.61 -9.91 -16.61
CA VAL A 226 6.66 -8.90 -16.36
C VAL A 226 7.93 -9.37 -17.06
N ASP A 227 8.37 -8.60 -18.05
CA ASP A 227 9.56 -8.93 -18.85
C ASP A 227 10.82 -8.94 -17.97
N PRO A 228 11.78 -9.89 -18.18
CA PRO A 228 13.06 -9.93 -17.47
C PRO A 228 13.84 -8.62 -17.53
N SER A 229 13.74 -7.85 -18.63
CA SER A 229 14.39 -6.54 -18.75
C SER A 229 13.81 -5.51 -17.76
N LEU A 230 12.50 -5.57 -17.50
CA LEU A 230 11.83 -4.74 -16.52
C LEU A 230 12.20 -5.15 -15.08
N ILE A 231 12.33 -6.46 -14.83
CA ILE A 231 12.85 -6.98 -13.55
C ILE A 231 14.29 -6.48 -13.33
N GLN A 232 15.14 -6.54 -14.35
CA GLN A 232 16.52 -6.02 -14.27
C GLN A 232 16.53 -4.50 -14.02
N TYR A 233 15.59 -3.76 -14.62
CA TYR A 233 15.47 -2.32 -14.38
C TYR A 233 15.15 -2.03 -12.92
N ALA A 234 14.19 -2.74 -12.31
CA ALA A 234 13.88 -2.63 -10.89
C ALA A 234 15.10 -2.93 -10.01
N VAL A 235 15.84 -4.01 -10.33
CA VAL A 235 17.08 -4.36 -9.62
C VAL A 235 18.12 -3.25 -9.74
N LYS A 236 18.31 -2.67 -10.93
CA LYS A 236 19.26 -1.57 -11.14
C LYS A 236 18.88 -0.31 -10.36
N LEU A 237 17.60 0.09 -10.37
CA LEU A 237 17.10 1.22 -9.59
C LEU A 237 17.41 1.05 -8.10
N VAL A 238 17.07 -0.11 -7.53
CA VAL A 238 17.31 -0.40 -6.12
C VAL A 238 18.82 -0.54 -5.82
N SER A 239 19.59 -1.17 -6.69
CA SER A 239 21.04 -1.30 -6.53
C SER A 239 21.77 0.04 -6.59
N ALA A 240 21.30 0.98 -7.42
CA ALA A 240 21.86 2.32 -7.51
C ALA A 240 21.76 3.10 -6.19
N THR A 241 20.76 2.83 -5.37
CA THR A 241 20.65 3.43 -4.02
C THR A 241 21.65 2.85 -3.03
N ARG A 242 22.16 1.62 -3.26
CA ARG A 242 23.13 0.94 -2.38
C ARG A 242 24.58 1.15 -2.81
N ARG A 243 24.79 1.30 -4.12
CA ARG A 243 26.11 1.40 -4.75
C ARG A 243 26.08 2.48 -5.82
N PRO A 244 25.87 3.75 -5.44
CA PRO A 244 25.70 4.85 -6.38
C PRO A 244 26.95 5.06 -7.27
N ASP A 245 28.14 4.74 -6.79
CA ASP A 245 29.40 4.76 -7.52
C ASP A 245 29.36 3.94 -8.82
N ARG A 246 28.65 2.79 -8.83
CA ARG A 246 28.55 1.91 -10.00
C ARG A 246 27.56 2.40 -11.05
N TYR A 247 26.76 3.40 -10.72
CA TYR A 247 25.69 3.93 -11.59
C TYR A 247 25.91 5.38 -12.00
N GLY A 248 27.19 5.86 -11.93
CA GLY A 248 27.53 7.23 -12.31
C GLY A 248 26.98 8.28 -11.33
N LEU A 249 26.85 7.89 -10.06
CA LEU A 249 26.40 8.72 -8.95
C LEU A 249 27.43 8.75 -7.81
N ALA A 250 28.73 8.62 -8.14
CA ALA A 250 29.81 8.57 -7.15
C ALA A 250 29.86 9.83 -6.28
N ASP A 251 29.57 10.99 -6.85
CA ASP A 251 29.47 12.28 -6.18
C ASP A 251 28.27 12.36 -5.21
N GLN A 252 27.26 11.49 -5.39
CA GLN A 252 26.08 11.41 -4.56
C GLN A 252 26.20 10.34 -3.47
N ALA A 253 27.23 9.49 -3.49
CA ALA A 253 27.39 8.37 -2.56
C ALA A 253 27.39 8.83 -1.09
N LYS A 254 27.96 9.98 -0.80
CA LYS A 254 28.01 10.60 0.54
C LYS A 254 26.63 10.91 1.13
N TYR A 255 25.59 11.03 0.31
CA TYR A 255 24.23 11.36 0.77
C TYR A 255 23.41 10.15 1.20
N PHE A 256 23.88 8.93 0.93
CA PHE A 256 23.20 7.70 1.33
C PHE A 256 23.91 7.05 2.53
N THR A 257 23.20 6.91 3.65
CA THR A 257 23.65 6.06 4.75
C THR A 257 23.30 4.60 4.46
N TYR A 258 22.05 4.36 4.04
CA TYR A 258 21.57 3.05 3.61
C TYR A 258 20.65 3.19 2.39
N GLY A 259 20.84 2.29 1.42
CA GLY A 259 19.95 2.15 0.27
C GLY A 259 18.81 1.17 0.53
N ALA A 260 17.89 1.10 -0.41
CA ALA A 260 16.67 0.30 -0.28
C ALA A 260 16.93 -1.22 -0.26
N SER A 261 16.11 -1.97 0.47
CA SER A 261 16.17 -3.42 0.60
C SER A 261 15.66 -4.14 -0.67
N PRO A 262 15.85 -5.47 -0.82
CA PRO A 262 15.24 -6.25 -1.90
C PRO A 262 13.71 -6.20 -1.92
N ARG A 263 13.05 -5.88 -0.80
CA ARG A 263 11.59 -5.63 -0.75
C ARG A 263 11.16 -4.51 -1.69
N ALA A 264 12.02 -3.51 -1.89
CA ALA A 264 11.77 -2.46 -2.87
C ALA A 264 11.69 -3.00 -4.30
N THR A 265 12.61 -3.90 -4.70
CA THR A 265 12.56 -4.54 -6.01
C THR A 265 11.27 -5.31 -6.21
N ILE A 266 10.87 -6.11 -5.21
CA ILE A 266 9.60 -6.87 -5.23
C ILE A 266 8.42 -5.90 -5.31
N GLY A 267 8.40 -4.84 -4.49
CA GLY A 267 7.33 -3.83 -4.48
C GLY A 267 7.18 -3.13 -5.84
N LEU A 268 8.28 -2.80 -6.52
CA LEU A 268 8.24 -2.22 -7.87
C LEU A 268 7.65 -3.18 -8.90
N ILE A 269 8.04 -4.46 -8.86
CA ILE A 269 7.54 -5.48 -9.79
C ILE A 269 6.06 -5.75 -9.58
N GLU A 270 5.64 -6.03 -8.34
CA GLU A 270 4.25 -6.32 -8.02
C GLU A 270 3.35 -5.09 -8.21
N GLY A 271 3.86 -3.89 -7.91
CA GLY A 271 3.15 -2.64 -8.17
C GLY A 271 2.95 -2.38 -9.66
N ALA A 272 3.98 -2.57 -10.49
CA ALA A 272 3.88 -2.44 -11.94
C ALA A 272 2.90 -3.45 -12.53
N ARG A 273 2.91 -4.69 -12.03
CA ARG A 273 1.94 -5.73 -12.40
C ARG A 273 0.50 -5.31 -12.08
N ALA A 274 0.27 -4.78 -10.89
CA ALA A 274 -1.04 -4.32 -10.45
C ALA A 274 -1.53 -3.12 -11.28
N LEU A 275 -0.67 -2.15 -11.60
CA LEU A 275 -1.03 -1.02 -12.46
C LEU A 275 -1.36 -1.47 -13.89
N ALA A 276 -0.57 -2.39 -14.47
CA ALA A 276 -0.84 -2.94 -15.78
C ALA A 276 -2.21 -3.64 -15.80
N PHE A 277 -2.51 -4.43 -14.77
CA PHE A 277 -3.79 -5.10 -14.61
C PHE A 277 -4.96 -4.10 -14.51
N MET A 278 -4.84 -3.08 -13.66
CA MET A 278 -5.85 -2.02 -13.54
C MET A 278 -6.11 -1.27 -14.85
N ARG A 279 -5.09 -1.21 -15.72
CA ARG A 279 -5.17 -0.61 -17.07
C ARG A 279 -5.60 -1.60 -18.15
N GLY A 280 -6.11 -2.78 -17.77
CA GLY A 280 -6.61 -3.81 -18.69
C GLY A 280 -5.54 -4.51 -19.52
N ARG A 281 -4.26 -4.48 -19.10
CA ARG A 281 -3.15 -5.09 -19.84
C ARG A 281 -2.68 -6.38 -19.19
N GLY A 282 -2.39 -7.38 -20.03
CA GLY A 282 -1.80 -8.66 -19.60
C GLY A 282 -0.28 -8.61 -19.42
N TYR A 283 0.36 -7.43 -19.55
CA TYR A 283 1.80 -7.24 -19.39
C TYR A 283 2.10 -5.86 -18.80
N ALA A 284 3.16 -5.79 -17.99
CA ALA A 284 3.62 -4.56 -17.37
C ALA A 284 4.53 -3.77 -18.32
N LEU A 285 4.40 -2.45 -18.32
CA LEU A 285 5.26 -1.51 -19.04
C LEU A 285 6.23 -0.79 -18.09
N PRO A 286 7.33 -0.24 -18.59
CA PRO A 286 8.24 0.58 -17.79
C PRO A 286 7.54 1.75 -17.09
N GLU A 287 6.56 2.38 -17.73
CA GLU A 287 5.78 3.49 -17.17
C GLU A 287 5.00 3.07 -15.91
N ASP A 288 4.50 1.83 -15.86
CA ASP A 288 3.82 1.31 -14.68
C ASP A 288 4.74 1.21 -13.48
N MET A 289 6.02 0.96 -13.71
CA MET A 289 7.03 0.91 -12.65
C MET A 289 7.50 2.31 -12.27
N THR A 290 7.81 3.16 -13.25
CA THR A 290 8.41 4.48 -13.00
C THR A 290 7.54 5.39 -12.15
N VAL A 291 6.22 5.33 -12.32
CA VAL A 291 5.26 6.13 -11.53
C VAL A 291 5.19 5.70 -10.05
N LEU A 292 5.69 4.50 -9.72
CA LEU A 292 5.70 3.95 -8.36
C LEU A 292 7.04 4.09 -7.64
N VAL A 293 8.12 4.46 -8.36
CA VAL A 293 9.48 4.46 -7.79
C VAL A 293 9.56 5.33 -6.54
N GLY A 294 8.97 6.53 -6.57
CA GLY A 294 8.92 7.41 -5.39
C GLY A 294 8.22 6.74 -4.21
N ASP A 295 7.02 6.22 -4.43
CA ASP A 295 6.19 5.64 -3.38
C ASP A 295 6.82 4.37 -2.77
N VAL A 296 7.53 3.58 -3.58
CA VAL A 296 8.20 2.36 -3.13
C VAL A 296 9.55 2.64 -2.45
N LEU A 297 10.30 3.66 -2.87
CA LEU A 297 11.66 3.87 -2.39
C LEU A 297 11.79 4.89 -1.25
N ARG A 298 10.91 5.94 -1.18
CA ARG A 298 11.15 7.09 -0.28
C ARG A 298 11.32 6.72 1.19
N HIS A 299 10.62 5.72 1.67
CA HIS A 299 10.69 5.26 3.05
C HIS A 299 11.77 4.21 3.32
N ARG A 300 12.55 3.85 2.29
CA ARG A 300 13.62 2.85 2.33
C ARG A 300 15.00 3.44 2.18
N LEU A 301 15.08 4.75 1.90
CA LEU A 301 16.33 5.47 1.80
C LEU A 301 16.63 6.18 3.11
N VAL A 302 17.76 5.85 3.71
CA VAL A 302 18.28 6.56 4.87
C VAL A 302 19.34 7.52 4.39
N LEU A 303 19.04 8.80 4.48
CA LEU A 303 19.93 9.86 4.07
C LEU A 303 20.97 10.16 5.16
N SER A 304 22.14 10.62 4.74
CA SER A 304 23.21 11.06 5.66
C SER A 304 22.89 12.43 6.28
N TYR A 305 23.61 12.77 7.34
CA TYR A 305 23.54 14.10 7.94
C TYR A 305 23.93 15.21 6.95
N GLU A 306 24.87 14.93 6.03
CA GLU A 306 25.25 15.88 4.98
C GLU A 306 24.09 16.16 4.04
N ALA A 307 23.34 15.13 3.63
CA ALA A 307 22.16 15.30 2.80
C ALA A 307 21.10 16.16 3.49
N LEU A 308 20.85 15.88 4.77
CA LEU A 308 19.88 16.62 5.58
C LEU A 308 20.32 18.09 5.77
N ALA A 309 21.61 18.34 5.99
CA ALA A 309 22.16 19.69 6.14
C ALA A 309 22.06 20.50 4.82
N GLU A 310 22.15 19.83 3.67
CA GLU A 310 21.94 20.46 2.35
C GLU A 310 20.46 20.55 1.97
N GLY A 311 19.52 20.14 2.82
CA GLY A 311 18.07 20.16 2.58
C GLY A 311 17.59 19.17 1.52
N LEU A 312 18.36 18.10 1.27
CA LEU A 312 18.00 17.08 0.30
C LEU A 312 16.93 16.13 0.85
N SER A 313 15.92 15.85 0.05
CA SER A 313 14.89 14.86 0.38
C SER A 313 15.15 13.50 -0.29
N ALA A 314 14.52 12.46 0.24
CA ALA A 314 14.55 11.12 -0.38
C ALA A 314 14.02 11.17 -1.82
N ASP A 315 12.95 11.92 -2.08
CA ASP A 315 12.36 12.05 -3.42
C ASP A 315 13.34 12.72 -4.41
N GLN A 316 14.09 13.75 -3.99
CA GLN A 316 15.12 14.36 -4.82
C GLN A 316 16.24 13.37 -5.16
N MET A 317 16.66 12.56 -4.19
CA MET A 317 17.68 11.53 -4.42
C MET A 317 17.17 10.42 -5.36
N ILE A 318 15.90 10.01 -5.21
CA ILE A 318 15.24 9.07 -6.12
C ILE A 318 15.23 9.63 -7.55
N GLN A 319 14.88 10.88 -7.75
CA GLN A 319 14.90 11.52 -9.07
C GLN A 319 16.31 11.52 -9.69
N ARG A 320 17.37 11.73 -8.90
CA ARG A 320 18.76 11.65 -9.38
C ARG A 320 19.11 10.22 -9.82
N VAL A 321 18.68 9.20 -9.06
CA VAL A 321 18.85 7.78 -9.41
C VAL A 321 18.11 7.45 -10.72
N MET A 322 16.84 7.85 -10.85
CA MET A 322 16.02 7.60 -12.06
C MET A 322 16.64 8.23 -13.31
N LYS A 323 17.24 9.41 -13.21
CA LYS A 323 17.92 10.07 -14.33
C LYS A 323 19.16 9.32 -14.82
N LYS A 324 19.82 8.54 -13.94
CA LYS A 324 21.05 7.80 -14.26
C LYS A 324 20.81 6.35 -14.63
N VAL A 325 19.71 5.76 -14.22
CA VAL A 325 19.33 4.39 -14.58
C VAL A 325 18.34 4.46 -15.73
N PRO A 326 18.75 4.19 -16.97
CA PRO A 326 17.90 4.34 -18.13
C PRO A 326 16.77 3.32 -18.12
N VAL A 327 15.60 3.76 -18.55
CA VAL A 327 14.44 2.90 -18.81
C VAL A 327 14.78 1.94 -19.96
N PRO A 328 14.34 0.68 -19.94
CA PRO A 328 14.57 -0.26 -21.05
C PRO A 328 13.96 0.25 -22.37
N ASP A 329 14.79 0.34 -23.41
CA ASP A 329 14.41 0.88 -24.73
C ASP A 329 13.64 -0.12 -25.62
N LYS A 330 13.50 -1.38 -25.22
CA LYS A 330 12.90 -2.39 -26.09
C LYS A 330 11.40 -2.49 -25.90
N PRO A 331 10.63 -2.57 -27.03
CA PRO A 331 9.32 -3.19 -26.95
C PRO A 331 9.54 -4.58 -26.33
N LEU A 332 8.83 -4.81 -25.22
CA LEU A 332 8.86 -6.07 -24.49
C LEU A 332 8.62 -7.18 -25.52
N ALA A 333 9.53 -8.13 -25.62
CA ALA A 333 9.40 -9.21 -26.58
C ALA A 333 8.05 -9.90 -26.34
N THR A 334 7.13 -9.75 -27.27
CA THR A 334 5.95 -10.61 -27.30
C THR A 334 6.48 -12.01 -27.40
N SER A 335 6.31 -12.81 -26.35
CA SER A 335 6.58 -14.24 -26.41
C SER A 335 5.64 -14.84 -27.45
N ALA A 336 6.08 -14.81 -28.70
CA ALA A 336 5.56 -15.64 -29.75
C ALA A 336 6.22 -17.01 -29.59
N SER A 337 5.48 -17.95 -29.03
CA SER A 337 5.45 -19.37 -29.42
C SER A 337 4.86 -20.19 -28.27
#